data_2f70fda96a059fdac001ee0e60e06974
#
_entry.id   2f70fda96a059fdac001ee0e60e06974
#
_cell.length_a   1.000
_cell.length_b   1.000
_cell.length_c   1.000
_cell.angle_alpha   90.00
_cell.angle_beta   90.00
_cell.angle_gamma   90.00
#
_symmetry.space_group_name_H-M   'P 1'
#
loop_
_entity.id
_entity.type
_entity.pdbx_description
1 polymer ?
#
loop_
_entity_poly.entity_id
_entity_poly.type
_entity_poly.pdbx_seq_one_letter_code
_entity_poly.pdbx_strand_id
1 'polypeptide(L)'
;YNTFDAHDSLLLKLSPACPACAKPVPAPEKGAALNEVRAANPVAVKLAEPNVMVLDMARYSLDNEPWHEREEILRADDDVRARLGWKLRSEHFAQPWVTAGVDFGDAKHTLALAFDIVSRVAVSGAKLALEDSEYASITFDGKAVPTEVDGWYVDKCLDTVALPDFEAGAHELIVTYDYRRTVNPEWMYLIGDFGVYSCGSHSELTEPVRTLYY
;
A
#
# COMPACT_ATOMS: atom_id res chain seq x y z
N TYR A 1 -36.01 -8.76 -16.99
CA TYR A 1 -34.62 -9.20 -16.91
C TYR A 1 -33.80 -8.27 -17.78
N ASN A 2 -32.71 -7.71 -17.22
CA ASN A 2 -31.72 -6.96 -17.99
C ASN A 2 -30.49 -7.83 -18.18
N THR A 3 -29.94 -7.84 -19.38
CA THR A 3 -28.69 -8.50 -19.70
C THR A 3 -27.59 -7.43 -19.71
N PHE A 4 -26.50 -7.70 -19.03
CA PHE A 4 -25.34 -6.83 -18.99
C PHE A 4 -24.20 -7.49 -19.78
N ASP A 5 -23.59 -6.74 -20.67
CA ASP A 5 -22.30 -7.10 -21.27
C ASP A 5 -21.16 -6.75 -20.32
N ALA A 6 -19.94 -7.24 -20.61
CA ALA A 6 -18.78 -6.86 -19.87
C ALA A 6 -18.59 -5.33 -19.88
N HIS A 7 -18.34 -4.73 -18.72
CA HIS A 7 -18.19 -3.29 -18.48
C HIS A 7 -19.47 -2.45 -18.53
N ASP A 8 -20.65 -3.07 -18.67
CA ASP A 8 -21.91 -2.34 -18.53
C ASP A 8 -22.17 -1.99 -17.06
N SER A 9 -22.82 -0.84 -16.87
CA SER A 9 -23.26 -0.39 -15.55
C SER A 9 -24.69 0.11 -15.58
N LEU A 10 -25.45 -0.08 -14.49
CA LEU A 10 -26.81 0.39 -14.35
C LEU A 10 -26.97 1.19 -13.07
N LEU A 11 -27.34 2.45 -13.20
CA LEU A 11 -27.73 3.29 -12.09
C LEU A 11 -29.26 3.26 -11.90
N LEU A 12 -29.71 2.80 -10.73
CA LEU A 12 -31.13 2.74 -10.39
C LEU A 12 -31.47 3.80 -9.35
N LYS A 13 -32.54 4.56 -9.63
CA LYS A 13 -33.19 5.43 -8.64
C LYS A 13 -34.45 4.75 -8.15
N LEU A 14 -34.50 4.40 -6.87
CA LEU A 14 -35.69 3.87 -6.22
C LEU A 14 -36.54 5.03 -5.67
N SER A 15 -37.82 5.02 -5.98
CA SER A 15 -38.79 5.99 -5.47
C SER A 15 -39.94 5.27 -4.75
N PRO A 16 -40.43 5.77 -3.62
CA PRO A 16 -41.48 5.10 -2.82
C PRO A 16 -42.82 4.94 -3.51
N ALA A 17 -43.07 5.65 -4.59
CA ALA A 17 -44.31 5.60 -5.37
C ALA A 17 -43.99 5.35 -6.82
N CYS A 18 -44.24 4.14 -7.31
CA CYS A 18 -44.29 3.85 -8.73
C CYS A 18 -45.75 3.71 -9.13
N PRO A 19 -46.37 4.71 -9.78
CA PRO A 19 -47.63 4.48 -10.46
C PRO A 19 -47.36 3.73 -11.76
N ALA A 20 -47.75 2.48 -11.79
CA ALA A 20 -47.71 1.58 -12.95
C ALA A 20 -46.30 1.31 -13.52
N CYS A 21 -45.99 0.05 -13.63
CA CYS A 21 -44.74 -0.44 -14.25
C CYS A 21 -44.47 0.32 -15.55
N ALA A 22 -43.40 1.07 -15.57
CA ALA A 22 -42.91 1.68 -16.79
C ALA A 22 -42.71 0.56 -17.82
N LYS A 23 -43.24 0.77 -19.03
CA LYS A 23 -42.95 -0.18 -20.13
C LYS A 23 -41.45 -0.31 -20.29
N PRO A 24 -40.93 -1.49 -20.54
CA PRO A 24 -39.51 -1.67 -20.82
C PRO A 24 -39.10 -0.68 -21.92
N VAL A 25 -38.14 0.16 -21.63
CA VAL A 25 -37.49 0.96 -22.66
C VAL A 25 -36.68 -0.04 -23.50
N PRO A 26 -36.91 -0.15 -24.81
CA PRO A 26 -36.05 -1.02 -25.62
C PRO A 26 -34.61 -0.56 -25.46
N ALA A 27 -33.69 -1.53 -25.34
CA ALA A 27 -32.27 -1.24 -25.33
C ALA A 27 -31.94 -0.40 -26.58
N PRO A 28 -31.13 0.65 -26.46
CA PRO A 28 -30.68 1.39 -27.64
C PRO A 28 -30.00 0.40 -28.58
N GLU A 29 -30.42 0.41 -29.86
CA GLU A 29 -29.73 -0.36 -30.87
C GLU A 29 -28.25 0.10 -30.87
N LYS A 30 -27.32 -0.86 -30.81
CA LYS A 30 -25.91 -0.55 -30.99
C LYS A 30 -25.77 0.10 -32.37
N GLY A 31 -25.50 1.41 -32.39
CA GLY A 31 -25.20 2.11 -33.63
C GLY A 31 -23.99 1.48 -34.30
N ALA A 32 -23.94 1.57 -35.64
CA ALA A 32 -22.73 1.19 -36.37
C ALA A 32 -21.55 1.99 -35.85
N ALA A 33 -20.39 1.34 -35.70
CA ALA A 33 -19.16 2.05 -35.35
C ALA A 33 -18.92 3.17 -36.39
N LEU A 34 -18.87 4.41 -35.92
CA LEU A 34 -18.68 5.58 -36.78
C LEU A 34 -17.24 5.71 -37.25
N ASN A 35 -16.30 5.34 -36.41
CA ASN A 35 -14.86 5.37 -36.70
C ASN A 35 -14.14 4.28 -35.91
N GLU A 36 -13.14 3.68 -36.53
CA GLU A 36 -12.18 2.83 -35.85
C GLU A 36 -10.93 3.68 -35.52
N VAL A 37 -10.65 3.84 -34.24
CA VAL A 37 -9.44 4.51 -33.78
C VAL A 37 -8.47 3.43 -33.30
N ARG A 38 -7.35 3.30 -33.98
CA ARG A 38 -6.25 2.41 -33.56
C ARG A 38 -5.21 3.23 -32.83
N ALA A 39 -4.88 2.79 -31.62
CA ALA A 39 -3.73 3.37 -30.92
C ALA A 39 -2.43 3.05 -31.68
N ALA A 40 -1.44 3.92 -31.56
CA ALA A 40 -0.11 3.63 -32.08
C ALA A 40 0.50 2.45 -31.30
N ASN A 41 1.26 1.59 -31.99
CA ASN A 41 2.03 0.52 -31.37
C ASN A 41 3.50 0.65 -31.83
N PRO A 42 4.44 0.97 -30.95
CA PRO A 42 4.29 1.15 -29.49
C PRO A 42 3.66 2.48 -29.07
N VAL A 43 3.16 2.53 -27.83
CA VAL A 43 2.62 3.75 -27.21
C VAL A 43 3.64 4.30 -26.21
N ALA A 44 4.03 5.56 -26.38
CA ALA A 44 4.82 6.26 -25.36
C ALA A 44 3.98 6.53 -24.12
N VAL A 45 4.55 6.27 -22.93
CA VAL A 45 3.89 6.42 -21.64
C VAL A 45 4.67 7.39 -20.77
N LYS A 46 3.94 8.26 -20.08
CA LYS A 46 4.46 9.09 -19.00
C LYS A 46 3.53 8.95 -17.81
N LEU A 47 4.07 8.52 -16.68
CA LEU A 47 3.32 8.49 -15.44
C LEU A 47 3.08 9.92 -14.94
N ALA A 48 1.87 10.21 -14.47
CA ALA A 48 1.52 11.49 -13.84
C ALA A 48 1.84 11.50 -12.35
N GLU A 49 2.00 10.32 -11.76
CA GLU A 49 2.31 10.08 -10.36
C GLU A 49 3.51 9.14 -10.23
N PRO A 50 4.24 9.13 -9.11
CA PRO A 50 5.29 8.15 -8.87
C PRO A 50 4.71 6.74 -8.90
N ASN A 51 5.53 5.77 -9.31
CA ASN A 51 5.17 4.37 -9.19
C ASN A 51 5.34 3.87 -7.76
N VAL A 52 4.79 2.71 -7.47
CA VAL A 52 4.75 2.15 -6.11
C VAL A 52 5.12 0.68 -6.10
N MET A 53 5.96 0.29 -5.13
CA MET A 53 6.15 -1.10 -4.72
C MET A 53 5.55 -1.28 -3.33
N VAL A 54 4.62 -2.23 -3.19
CA VAL A 54 3.99 -2.54 -1.91
C VAL A 54 4.96 -3.36 -1.05
N LEU A 55 5.10 -2.96 0.20
CA LEU A 55 5.88 -3.64 1.24
C LEU A 55 4.90 -4.20 2.28
N ASP A 56 4.32 -5.34 1.98
CA ASP A 56 3.31 -6.03 2.78
C ASP A 56 3.84 -7.24 3.54
N MET A 57 5.02 -7.74 3.14
CA MET A 57 5.65 -8.94 3.69
C MET A 57 6.99 -8.59 4.34
N ALA A 58 7.15 -8.85 5.63
CA ALA A 58 8.36 -8.53 6.37
C ALA A 58 8.84 -9.70 7.25
N ARG A 59 10.15 -9.81 7.47
CA ARG A 59 10.67 -10.49 8.66
C ARG A 59 10.40 -9.58 9.84
N TYR A 60 10.07 -10.11 11.01
CA TYR A 60 9.77 -9.29 12.18
C TYR A 60 10.49 -9.76 13.44
N SER A 61 10.70 -8.83 14.36
CA SER A 61 11.32 -9.09 15.65
C SER A 61 10.67 -8.22 16.72
N LEU A 62 10.25 -8.84 17.82
CA LEU A 62 9.73 -8.17 19.01
C LEU A 62 10.85 -8.09 20.06
N ASP A 63 11.08 -6.90 20.62
CA ASP A 63 12.02 -6.67 21.73
C ASP A 63 13.44 -7.22 21.49
N ASN A 64 13.91 -7.14 20.24
CA ASN A 64 15.21 -7.65 19.78
C ASN A 64 15.38 -9.18 19.92
N GLU A 65 14.32 -9.94 19.95
CA GLU A 65 14.42 -11.40 19.83
C GLU A 65 14.90 -11.82 18.43
N PRO A 66 15.26 -13.10 18.23
CA PRO A 66 15.59 -13.58 16.88
C PRO A 66 14.50 -13.28 15.86
N TRP A 67 14.92 -12.92 14.65
CA TRP A 67 14.01 -12.64 13.55
C TRP A 67 13.09 -13.83 13.26
N HIS A 68 11.79 -13.54 13.20
CA HIS A 68 10.81 -14.46 12.65
C HIS A 68 10.87 -14.46 11.13
N GLU A 69 10.43 -15.56 10.54
CA GLU A 69 10.31 -15.69 9.09
C GLU A 69 9.39 -14.62 8.51
N ARG A 70 9.51 -14.43 7.21
CA ARG A 70 8.71 -13.43 6.47
C ARG A 70 7.22 -13.76 6.55
N GLU A 71 6.44 -12.82 7.04
CA GLU A 71 5.00 -12.91 7.17
C GLU A 71 4.35 -11.60 6.69
N GLU A 72 3.07 -11.65 6.36
CA GLU A 72 2.27 -10.48 6.06
C GLU A 72 2.13 -9.60 7.32
N ILE A 73 2.30 -8.28 7.17
CA ILE A 73 2.46 -7.35 8.31
C ILE A 73 1.29 -7.42 9.28
N LEU A 74 0.03 -7.48 8.77
CA LEU A 74 -1.14 -7.52 9.66
C LEU A 74 -1.21 -8.83 10.45
N ARG A 75 -0.75 -9.94 9.88
CA ARG A 75 -0.66 -11.22 10.59
C ARG A 75 0.49 -11.24 11.59
N ALA A 76 1.62 -10.62 11.22
CA ALA A 76 2.73 -10.44 12.16
C ALA A 76 2.30 -9.58 13.35
N ASP A 77 1.54 -8.51 13.13
CA ASP A 77 0.96 -7.67 14.18
C ASP A 77 0.00 -8.47 15.08
N ASP A 78 -0.89 -9.27 14.49
CA ASP A 78 -1.81 -10.13 15.25
C ASP A 78 -1.06 -11.19 16.09
N ASP A 79 0.01 -11.81 15.56
CA ASP A 79 0.86 -12.73 16.32
C ASP A 79 1.52 -12.04 17.52
N VAL A 80 2.11 -10.88 17.29
CA VAL A 80 2.75 -10.07 18.35
C VAL A 80 1.73 -9.65 19.39
N ARG A 81 0.54 -9.18 19.00
CA ARG A 81 -0.55 -8.82 19.93
C ARG A 81 -0.99 -10.02 20.78
N ALA A 82 -1.16 -11.18 20.15
CA ALA A 82 -1.53 -12.41 20.86
C ALA A 82 -0.46 -12.79 21.90
N ARG A 83 0.82 -12.71 21.56
CA ARG A 83 1.96 -12.98 22.47
C ARG A 83 2.03 -12.01 23.64
N LEU A 84 1.67 -10.75 23.42
CA LEU A 84 1.59 -9.71 24.45
C LEU A 84 0.29 -9.77 25.27
N GLY A 85 -0.64 -10.67 24.94
CA GLY A 85 -1.95 -10.73 25.58
C GLY A 85 -2.84 -9.53 25.25
N TRP A 86 -2.57 -8.84 24.14
CA TRP A 86 -3.38 -7.74 23.66
C TRP A 86 -4.53 -8.25 22.80
N LYS A 87 -5.56 -7.41 22.62
CA LYS A 87 -6.62 -7.69 21.64
C LYS A 87 -6.05 -7.62 20.22
N LEU A 88 -6.49 -8.54 19.38
CA LEU A 88 -6.18 -8.53 17.96
C LEU A 88 -6.81 -7.31 17.29
N ARG A 89 -6.32 -6.95 16.11
CA ARG A 89 -6.84 -5.81 15.33
C ARG A 89 -8.33 -5.98 15.02
N SER A 90 -8.76 -7.18 14.62
CA SER A 90 -10.16 -7.50 14.34
C SER A 90 -11.10 -7.36 15.54
N GLU A 91 -10.56 -7.44 16.75
CA GLU A 91 -11.32 -7.35 18.00
C GLU A 91 -11.31 -5.96 18.62
N HIS A 92 -10.39 -5.12 18.20
CA HIS A 92 -10.13 -3.82 18.82
C HIS A 92 -9.84 -2.73 17.78
N PHE A 93 -10.49 -2.79 16.65
CA PHE A 93 -10.42 -1.69 15.71
C PHE A 93 -11.13 -0.47 16.30
N ALA A 94 -10.42 0.23 17.19
CA ALA A 94 -10.91 1.50 17.71
C ALA A 94 -10.53 2.59 16.72
N GLN A 95 -11.52 3.35 16.32
CA GLN A 95 -11.26 4.56 15.55
C GLN A 95 -10.31 5.48 16.33
N PRO A 96 -9.42 6.24 15.70
CA PRO A 96 -8.41 7.06 16.38
C PRO A 96 -9.00 7.99 17.45
N TRP A 97 -10.21 8.51 17.24
CA TRP A 97 -10.89 9.36 18.22
C TRP A 97 -11.39 8.62 19.47
N VAL A 98 -11.53 7.30 19.44
CA VAL A 98 -11.93 6.48 20.59
C VAL A 98 -10.74 6.24 21.52
N THR A 99 -9.55 6.13 20.95
CA THR A 99 -8.30 5.88 21.68
C THR A 99 -7.55 7.17 22.00
N ALA A 100 -7.93 8.31 21.40
CA ALA A 100 -7.27 9.58 21.62
C ALA A 100 -7.24 9.96 23.11
N GLY A 101 -6.04 10.14 23.64
CA GLY A 101 -5.83 10.49 25.04
C GLY A 101 -6.05 9.40 26.07
N VAL A 102 -6.27 8.16 25.63
CA VAL A 102 -6.34 6.99 26.53
C VAL A 102 -4.92 6.51 26.83
N ASP A 103 -4.52 6.57 28.10
CA ASP A 103 -3.32 5.92 28.59
C ASP A 103 -3.67 4.47 28.95
N PHE A 104 -3.16 3.52 28.17
CA PHE A 104 -3.36 2.09 28.43
C PHE A 104 -2.39 1.56 29.48
N GLY A 105 -1.45 2.38 29.99
CA GLY A 105 -0.45 1.97 30.97
C GLY A 105 0.50 0.88 30.47
N ASP A 106 0.63 0.72 29.16
CA ASP A 106 1.38 -0.38 28.57
C ASP A 106 2.89 -0.23 28.74
N ALA A 107 3.55 -1.38 28.91
CA ALA A 107 4.99 -1.46 28.69
C ALA A 107 5.29 -1.07 27.24
N LYS A 108 6.41 -0.38 27.06
CA LYS A 108 6.93 -0.07 25.72
C LYS A 108 7.61 -1.31 25.17
N HIS A 109 7.20 -1.68 23.97
CA HIS A 109 7.81 -2.74 23.20
C HIS A 109 8.50 -2.16 21.96
N THR A 110 9.37 -2.94 21.36
CA THR A 110 10.02 -2.59 20.10
C THR A 110 9.63 -3.61 19.05
N LEU A 111 8.96 -3.21 17.99
CA LEU A 111 8.64 -4.07 16.87
C LEU A 111 9.44 -3.63 15.65
N ALA A 112 10.35 -4.48 15.19
CA ALA A 112 11.12 -4.26 13.99
C ALA A 112 10.56 -5.08 12.83
N LEU A 113 10.40 -4.45 11.67
CA LEU A 113 9.98 -5.02 10.40
C LEU A 113 11.11 -4.85 9.39
N ALA A 114 11.60 -5.94 8.81
CA ALA A 114 12.69 -5.93 7.84
C ALA A 114 12.20 -6.37 6.46
N PHE A 115 12.49 -5.54 5.47
CA PHE A 115 12.12 -5.74 4.07
C PHE A 115 13.35 -5.93 3.22
N ASP A 116 13.36 -6.96 2.39
CA ASP A 116 14.37 -7.20 1.38
C ASP A 116 13.94 -6.50 0.08
N ILE A 117 14.69 -5.48 -0.34
CA ILE A 117 14.44 -4.72 -1.56
C ILE A 117 15.48 -5.12 -2.60
N VAL A 118 15.04 -5.65 -3.74
CA VAL A 118 15.90 -5.96 -4.87
C VAL A 118 15.70 -4.93 -5.96
N SER A 119 16.77 -4.30 -6.42
CA SER A 119 16.73 -3.35 -7.53
C SER A 119 17.66 -3.77 -8.66
N ARG A 120 17.14 -3.72 -9.90
CA ARG A 120 17.94 -3.94 -11.12
C ARG A 120 18.58 -2.65 -11.63
N VAL A 121 18.23 -1.52 -11.03
CA VAL A 121 18.63 -0.18 -11.47
C VAL A 121 19.04 0.67 -10.28
N ALA A 122 19.79 1.74 -10.51
CA ALA A 122 20.00 2.78 -9.52
C ALA A 122 18.68 3.56 -9.33
N VAL A 123 18.35 3.89 -8.09
CA VAL A 123 17.13 4.60 -7.72
C VAL A 123 17.50 5.85 -6.94
N SER A 124 16.93 6.98 -7.36
CA SER A 124 17.12 8.27 -6.69
C SER A 124 15.78 8.89 -6.34
N GLY A 125 15.74 9.61 -5.22
CA GLY A 125 14.57 10.33 -4.77
C GLY A 125 13.38 9.45 -4.39
N ALA A 126 13.62 8.18 -4.05
CA ALA A 126 12.59 7.30 -3.53
C ALA A 126 12.15 7.74 -2.14
N LYS A 127 10.89 7.44 -1.80
CA LYS A 127 10.32 7.71 -0.49
C LYS A 127 9.66 6.46 0.06
N LEU A 128 9.65 6.34 1.36
CA LEU A 128 8.84 5.38 2.08
C LEU A 128 7.56 6.08 2.56
N ALA A 129 6.40 5.50 2.27
CA ALA A 129 5.13 5.93 2.82
C ALA A 129 4.67 4.92 3.87
N LEU A 130 4.36 5.39 5.08
CA LEU A 130 3.98 4.57 6.23
C LEU A 130 3.02 5.31 7.16
N GLU A 131 2.23 4.56 7.92
CA GLU A 131 1.43 5.09 9.03
C GLU A 131 2.25 5.15 10.33
N ASP A 132 1.78 5.95 11.28
CA ASP A 132 2.37 6.08 12.62
C ASP A 132 3.88 6.41 12.59
N SER A 133 4.30 7.24 11.63
CA SER A 133 5.71 7.58 11.38
C SER A 133 6.39 8.21 12.60
N GLU A 134 5.64 8.89 13.47
CA GLU A 134 6.14 9.49 14.71
C GLU A 134 6.64 8.47 15.74
N TYR A 135 6.21 7.20 15.61
CA TYR A 135 6.67 6.09 16.46
C TYR A 135 7.73 5.24 15.75
N ALA A 136 8.08 5.57 14.51
CA ALA A 136 8.99 4.78 13.70
C ALA A 136 10.42 5.34 13.70
N SER A 137 11.41 4.47 13.68
CA SER A 137 12.76 4.74 13.26
C SER A 137 13.10 3.85 12.06
N ILE A 138 13.87 4.40 11.11
CA ILE A 138 14.14 3.75 9.83
C ILE A 138 15.65 3.57 9.66
N THR A 139 16.06 2.38 9.19
CA THR A 139 17.41 2.17 8.68
C THR A 139 17.34 1.61 7.26
N PHE A 140 18.29 2.03 6.43
CA PHE A 140 18.49 1.53 5.09
C PHE A 140 19.94 1.07 4.94
N ASP A 141 20.16 -0.19 4.61
CA ASP A 141 21.48 -0.84 4.58
C ASP A 141 22.29 -0.59 5.88
N GLY A 142 21.61 -0.73 7.02
CA GLY A 142 22.19 -0.52 8.36
C GLY A 142 22.51 0.93 8.72
N LYS A 143 22.17 1.91 7.88
CA LYS A 143 22.35 3.34 8.16
C LYS A 143 21.04 3.97 8.56
N ALA A 144 21.04 4.78 9.62
CA ALA A 144 19.86 5.52 10.05
C ALA A 144 19.40 6.49 8.94
N VAL A 145 18.11 6.49 8.68
CA VAL A 145 17.44 7.42 7.78
C VAL A 145 16.72 8.47 8.62
N PRO A 146 16.87 9.78 8.33
CA PRO A 146 16.07 10.81 8.97
C PRO A 146 14.57 10.55 8.74
N THR A 147 13.77 10.60 9.80
CA THR A 147 12.31 10.38 9.73
C THR A 147 11.54 11.70 9.61
N GLU A 148 12.14 12.69 8.96
CA GLU A 148 11.47 13.96 8.68
C GLU A 148 10.38 13.75 7.61
N VAL A 149 9.13 14.02 8.00
CA VAL A 149 7.98 13.91 7.11
C VAL A 149 7.99 15.04 6.10
N ASP A 150 7.97 14.71 4.82
CA ASP A 150 8.00 15.69 3.71
C ASP A 150 6.69 15.73 2.90
N GLY A 151 5.67 15.01 3.33
CA GLY A 151 4.36 14.96 2.69
C GLY A 151 3.55 13.74 3.10
N TRP A 152 2.63 13.35 2.22
CA TRP A 152 1.76 12.20 2.41
C TRP A 152 1.46 11.52 1.05
N TYR A 153 1.06 10.26 1.08
CA TYR A 153 0.75 9.48 -0.11
C TYR A 153 -0.66 8.89 -0.04
N VAL A 154 -1.54 9.20 -1.02
CA VAL A 154 -2.94 8.72 -1.16
C VAL A 154 -3.83 9.11 0.01
N ASP A 155 -3.47 8.80 1.24
CA ASP A 155 -4.16 9.21 2.47
C ASP A 155 -3.22 10.01 3.36
N LYS A 156 -3.77 10.93 4.13
CA LYS A 156 -3.00 11.79 5.03
C LYS A 156 -2.41 11.08 6.23
N CYS A 157 -2.88 9.87 6.52
CA CYS A 157 -2.25 9.01 7.55
C CYS A 157 -0.97 8.33 7.05
N LEU A 158 -0.76 8.27 5.72
CA LEU A 158 0.45 7.70 5.10
C LEU A 158 1.50 8.81 4.92
N ASP A 159 2.27 9.06 5.95
CA ASP A 159 3.38 10.01 5.89
C ASP A 159 4.48 9.55 4.95
N THR A 160 5.10 10.50 4.24
CA THR A 160 6.24 10.20 3.37
C THR A 160 7.56 10.66 3.97
N VAL A 161 8.56 9.77 3.91
CA VAL A 161 9.93 9.98 4.38
C VAL A 161 10.89 9.71 3.23
N ALA A 162 11.82 10.63 2.98
CA ALA A 162 12.82 10.45 1.93
C ALA A 162 13.80 9.33 2.27
N LEU A 163 14.06 8.43 1.32
CA LEU A 163 15.12 7.43 1.42
C LEU A 163 16.40 7.91 0.75
N PRO A 164 17.57 7.39 1.15
CA PRO A 164 18.80 7.66 0.42
C PRO A 164 18.74 7.09 -0.99
N ASP A 165 19.49 7.68 -1.92
CA ASP A 165 19.73 7.09 -3.23
C ASP A 165 20.49 5.77 -3.06
N PHE A 166 20.19 4.78 -3.91
CA PHE A 166 20.81 3.46 -3.86
C PHE A 166 21.05 2.89 -5.26
N GLU A 167 22.07 2.06 -5.38
CA GLU A 167 22.46 1.45 -6.64
C GLU A 167 21.64 0.17 -6.94
N ALA A 168 21.87 -0.43 -8.11
CA ALA A 168 21.33 -1.77 -8.38
C ALA A 168 21.93 -2.80 -7.41
N GLY A 169 21.09 -3.64 -6.83
CA GLY A 169 21.51 -4.65 -5.86
C GLY A 169 20.40 -5.08 -4.92
N ALA A 170 20.79 -5.79 -3.88
CA ALA A 170 19.95 -6.17 -2.77
C ALA A 170 20.17 -5.18 -1.62
N HIS A 171 19.09 -4.67 -1.06
CA HIS A 171 19.08 -3.70 0.02
C HIS A 171 18.16 -4.17 1.14
N GLU A 172 18.43 -3.72 2.35
CA GLU A 172 17.60 -3.99 3.52
C GLU A 172 17.04 -2.69 4.08
N LEU A 173 15.72 -2.63 4.13
CA LEU A 173 14.99 -1.57 4.81
C LEU A 173 14.45 -2.13 6.13
N ILE A 174 14.77 -1.50 7.26
CA ILE A 174 14.18 -1.86 8.55
C ILE A 174 13.41 -0.67 9.10
N VAL A 175 12.15 -0.91 9.45
CA VAL A 175 11.30 0.04 10.18
C VAL A 175 11.09 -0.52 11.59
N THR A 176 11.45 0.26 12.59
CA THR A 176 11.36 -0.13 14.00
C THR A 176 10.43 0.81 14.73
N TYR A 177 9.33 0.28 15.27
CA TYR A 177 8.33 1.04 16.01
C TYR A 177 8.60 1.02 17.53
N ASP A 178 8.37 2.17 18.20
CA ASP A 178 8.02 2.24 19.62
C ASP A 178 6.60 1.67 19.76
N TYR A 179 6.54 0.33 19.89
CA TYR A 179 5.31 -0.43 19.69
C TYR A 179 4.43 -0.39 20.93
N ARG A 180 3.20 0.04 20.71
CA ARG A 180 2.16 0.22 21.73
C ARG A 180 0.83 -0.29 21.19
N ARG A 181 -0.18 -0.46 22.03
CA ARG A 181 -1.53 -0.86 21.58
C ARG A 181 -2.14 0.08 20.55
N THR A 182 -1.77 1.34 20.59
CA THR A 182 -2.26 2.38 19.69
C THR A 182 -1.48 2.49 18.38
N VAL A 183 -0.32 1.85 18.27
CA VAL A 183 0.47 1.79 17.04
C VAL A 183 0.00 0.60 16.22
N ASN A 184 -0.37 0.86 14.98
CA ASN A 184 -0.88 -0.15 14.07
C ASN A 184 0.01 -0.23 12.83
N PRO A 185 1.02 -1.13 12.82
CA PRO A 185 1.80 -1.37 11.63
C PRO A 185 0.89 -1.77 10.46
N GLU A 186 0.94 -1.03 9.38
CA GLU A 186 0.18 -1.25 8.16
C GLU A 186 1.14 -1.55 7.00
N TRP A 187 0.59 -1.92 5.85
CA TRP A 187 1.37 -2.02 4.63
C TRP A 187 2.07 -0.70 4.35
N MET A 188 3.31 -0.80 3.95
CA MET A 188 4.12 0.34 3.58
C MET A 188 4.30 0.39 2.07
N TYR A 189 4.73 1.54 1.58
CA TYR A 189 4.84 1.75 0.14
C TYR A 189 6.16 2.43 -0.18
N LEU A 190 6.97 1.76 -1.00
CA LEU A 190 8.13 2.40 -1.61
C LEU A 190 7.66 3.10 -2.89
N ILE A 191 7.81 4.41 -2.95
CA ILE A 191 7.33 5.24 -4.05
C ILE A 191 8.48 5.97 -4.74
N GLY A 192 8.42 6.08 -6.07
CA GLY A 192 9.48 6.74 -6.85
C GLY A 192 9.36 6.58 -8.36
N ASP A 193 10.37 7.06 -9.09
CA ASP A 193 10.46 6.94 -10.56
C ASP A 193 11.20 5.65 -10.93
N PHE A 194 10.54 4.52 -10.77
CA PHE A 194 11.03 3.19 -11.12
C PHE A 194 9.90 2.33 -11.69
N GLY A 195 10.24 1.23 -12.34
CA GLY A 195 9.31 0.16 -12.68
C GLY A 195 9.27 -0.87 -11.55
N VAL A 196 8.21 -1.67 -11.49
CA VAL A 196 8.09 -2.81 -10.58
C VAL A 196 7.78 -4.05 -11.39
N TYR A 197 8.62 -5.07 -11.25
CA TYR A 197 8.35 -6.41 -11.76
C TYR A 197 7.93 -7.29 -10.61
N SER A 198 6.73 -7.87 -10.69
CA SER A 198 6.19 -8.75 -9.65
C SER A 198 5.92 -10.14 -10.23
N CYS A 199 6.35 -11.17 -9.54
CA CYS A 199 6.11 -12.57 -9.86
C CYS A 199 5.82 -13.37 -8.58
N GLY A 200 4.57 -13.68 -8.33
CA GLY A 200 4.16 -14.30 -7.06
C GLY A 200 4.46 -13.39 -5.87
N SER A 201 5.18 -13.90 -4.89
CA SER A 201 5.58 -13.16 -3.68
C SER A 201 6.89 -12.38 -3.82
N HIS A 202 7.44 -12.31 -5.04
CA HIS A 202 8.70 -11.63 -5.32
C HIS A 202 8.45 -10.39 -6.16
N SER A 203 9.02 -9.26 -5.74
CA SER A 203 8.97 -7.99 -6.47
C SER A 203 10.36 -7.39 -6.54
N GLU A 204 10.69 -6.80 -7.69
CA GLU A 204 11.96 -6.14 -7.94
C GLU A 204 11.72 -4.77 -8.59
N LEU A 205 12.57 -3.81 -8.26
CA LEU A 205 12.61 -2.51 -8.93
C LEU A 205 13.33 -2.64 -10.28
N THR A 206 12.77 -2.00 -11.28
CA THR A 206 13.29 -2.03 -12.66
C THR A 206 13.27 -0.63 -13.25
N GLU A 207 13.72 -0.50 -14.50
CA GLU A 207 13.54 0.73 -15.27
C GLU A 207 12.06 1.13 -15.34
N PRO A 208 11.74 2.42 -15.22
CA PRO A 208 10.37 2.89 -15.38
C PRO A 208 9.83 2.58 -16.77
N VAL A 209 8.56 2.18 -16.83
CA VAL A 209 7.89 1.91 -18.10
C VAL A 209 7.69 3.21 -18.86
N ARG A 210 8.37 3.37 -19.99
CA ARG A 210 8.27 4.53 -20.91
C ARG A 210 7.54 4.20 -22.21
N THR A 211 7.32 2.91 -22.47
CA THR A 211 6.72 2.43 -23.71
C THR A 211 5.91 1.16 -23.44
N LEU A 212 4.69 1.11 -23.96
CA LEU A 212 3.84 -0.09 -23.96
C LEU A 212 3.73 -0.64 -25.37
N TYR A 213 3.76 -1.97 -25.47
CA TYR A 213 3.49 -2.77 -26.67
C TYR A 213 2.23 -3.60 -26.42
N TYR A 214 1.38 -3.74 -27.45
CA TYR A 214 0.14 -4.54 -27.38
C TYR A 214 -0.10 -5.27 -28.70
#